data_e656386db55026c85d252b09b359333a
#
_entry.id   e656386db55026c85d252b09b359333a
#
_cell.length_a   1.000
_cell.length_b   1.000
_cell.length_c   1.000
_cell.angle_alpha   90.00
_cell.angle_beta   90.00
_cell.angle_gamma   90.00
#
_symmetry.space_group_name_H-M   'P 1'
#
loop_
_entity.id
_entity.type
_entity.pdbx_description
1 polymer ?
#
loop_
_entity_poly.entity_id
_entity_poly.type
_entity_poly.pdbx_seq_one_letter_code
_entity_poly.pdbx_strand_id
1 'polypeptide(L)'
;MDHLAPAFQDDCIVALATGAAPAGIAIVRLSGKRSLGLARRLAKLPEPMPARQAVLARLAHPESQQPLDEALVLFFQGPASFTGEDVVELQCHGGIKHVEQVLAAARCAGARVAEPGEFSRRAVRLGRLSLERAEALLDLVNAETDAALSAARSQLLGAVGRAVEELAASAQELRAEVEAALDFPDDAGEPPNRLAERALHLAARCQELLATHRVGRALREGARVVLAGAPNAGKSSLFNALAGEERAIVDEDPGTTRDCLEARVDLGGIACTLVDTAGLRGEGAGRVELRGMERARAELERAAVQVWVTDATAPLSGPQGDWLVVTNKCDLRPGGGGLEVSAKTGAGLDRLREAILERVRGTGQARASSGEVVITHRRHAELLASAAGAFARAAENAGRVPLEILGYDLAEGARALEQVVGRGVDDALLDTIFARFCIGK
;
A
#
# COMPACT_ATOMS: atom_id res chain seq x y z
N MET A 1 7.67 -15.66 -25.47
CA MET A 1 8.82 -15.19 -24.69
C MET A 1 9.73 -14.29 -25.55
N ASP A 2 9.23 -13.19 -26.15
CA ASP A 2 10.12 -12.32 -26.95
C ASP A 2 9.42 -11.00 -27.32
N HIS A 3 9.04 -10.20 -26.31
CA HIS A 3 8.69 -8.78 -26.50
C HIS A 3 9.13 -7.94 -25.30
N LEU A 4 10.40 -8.10 -24.89
CA LEU A 4 11.05 -7.13 -24.02
C LEU A 4 11.56 -6.00 -24.91
N ALA A 5 11.04 -4.80 -24.72
CA ALA A 5 11.48 -3.62 -25.42
C ALA A 5 13.01 -3.45 -25.30
N PRO A 6 13.73 -3.16 -26.40
CA PRO A 6 15.20 -3.16 -26.46
C PRO A 6 15.90 -2.10 -25.60
N ALA A 7 15.17 -1.15 -25.03
CA ALA A 7 15.74 0.01 -24.33
C ALA A 7 16.40 -0.30 -22.96
N PHE A 8 16.16 -1.44 -22.33
CA PHE A 8 16.71 -1.76 -20.99
C PHE A 8 17.88 -2.76 -21.01
N GLN A 9 18.29 -3.27 -22.16
CA GLN A 9 19.27 -4.36 -22.20
C GLN A 9 20.71 -3.93 -21.91
N ASP A 10 21.08 -2.66 -22.06
CA ASP A 10 22.48 -2.23 -21.94
C ASP A 10 22.76 -1.09 -20.96
N ASP A 11 21.78 -0.50 -20.30
CA ASP A 11 22.03 0.56 -19.34
C ASP A 11 22.26 0.01 -17.92
N CYS A 12 23.02 0.74 -17.14
CA CYS A 12 23.22 0.47 -15.71
C CYS A 12 22.67 1.64 -14.91
N ILE A 13 21.79 1.35 -13.97
CA ILE A 13 21.21 2.35 -13.08
C ILE A 13 21.94 2.41 -11.75
N VAL A 14 21.91 3.59 -11.12
CA VAL A 14 22.48 3.82 -9.79
C VAL A 14 21.56 4.66 -8.94
N ALA A 15 21.42 4.30 -7.66
CA ALA A 15 20.74 5.13 -6.65
C ALA A 15 21.23 4.83 -5.24
N LEU A 16 20.89 5.73 -4.31
CA LEU A 16 20.97 5.49 -2.88
C LEU A 16 19.83 4.51 -2.49
N ALA A 17 20.19 3.36 -1.92
CA ALA A 17 19.23 2.31 -1.53
C ALA A 17 18.86 2.33 -0.03
N THR A 18 19.56 3.11 0.78
CA THR A 18 19.24 3.40 2.20
C THR A 18 18.37 4.64 2.32
N GLY A 19 17.84 4.89 3.51
CA GLY A 19 17.16 6.15 3.85
C GLY A 19 18.04 7.37 3.59
N ALA A 20 17.45 8.56 3.70
CA ALA A 20 18.14 9.82 3.46
C ALA A 20 19.35 9.99 4.39
N ALA A 21 20.44 10.59 3.86
CA ALA A 21 21.58 11.02 4.66
C ALA A 21 21.18 12.25 5.55
N PRO A 22 21.82 12.45 6.74
CA PRO A 22 22.99 11.74 7.21
C PRO A 22 22.69 10.43 7.94
N ALA A 23 23.52 9.40 7.71
CA ALA A 23 23.45 8.11 8.37
C ALA A 23 24.86 7.58 8.64
N GLY A 24 25.02 6.58 9.51
CA GLY A 24 26.33 5.95 9.73
C GLY A 24 26.86 5.25 8.47
N ILE A 25 25.95 4.59 7.74
CA ILE A 25 26.26 3.83 6.51
C ILE A 25 25.23 4.22 5.45
N ALA A 26 25.70 4.34 4.20
CA ALA A 26 24.86 4.49 3.01
C ALA A 26 25.17 3.35 2.03
N ILE A 27 24.15 2.85 1.35
CA ILE A 27 24.27 1.85 0.30
C ILE A 27 23.95 2.49 -1.04
N VAL A 28 24.96 2.64 -1.89
CA VAL A 28 24.79 3.03 -3.30
C VAL A 28 24.71 1.75 -4.12
N ARG A 29 23.57 1.55 -4.79
CA ARG A 29 23.25 0.33 -5.56
C ARG A 29 23.32 0.61 -7.05
N LEU A 30 24.03 -0.27 -7.78
CA LEU A 30 24.05 -0.32 -9.23
C LEU A 30 23.30 -1.59 -9.69
N SER A 31 22.52 -1.50 -10.77
CA SER A 31 21.87 -2.67 -11.41
C SER A 31 22.01 -2.59 -12.92
N GLY A 32 22.28 -3.71 -13.55
CA GLY A 32 22.45 -3.89 -14.99
C GLY A 32 23.64 -4.78 -15.33
N LYS A 33 23.67 -5.33 -16.53
CA LYS A 33 24.76 -6.23 -17.01
C LYS A 33 26.17 -5.63 -16.85
N ARG A 34 26.28 -4.32 -16.87
CA ARG A 34 27.55 -3.59 -16.77
C ARG A 34 27.91 -3.17 -15.34
N SER A 35 27.08 -3.47 -14.33
CA SER A 35 27.23 -2.97 -12.95
C SER A 35 28.57 -3.33 -12.33
N LEU A 36 29.04 -4.59 -12.49
CA LEU A 36 30.36 -5.02 -11.99
C LEU A 36 31.49 -4.32 -12.74
N GLY A 37 31.38 -4.14 -14.06
CA GLY A 37 32.36 -3.39 -14.85
C GLY A 37 32.48 -1.93 -14.43
N LEU A 38 31.35 -1.28 -14.14
CA LEU A 38 31.33 0.10 -13.63
C LEU A 38 31.90 0.19 -12.20
N ALA A 39 31.58 -0.77 -11.33
CA ALA A 39 32.15 -0.84 -9.99
C ALA A 39 33.70 -1.01 -10.01
N ARG A 40 34.23 -1.76 -10.96
CA ARG A 40 35.70 -1.89 -11.18
C ARG A 40 36.37 -0.59 -11.62
N ARG A 41 35.64 0.33 -12.21
CA ARG A 41 36.17 1.68 -12.51
C ARG A 41 36.25 2.56 -11.26
N LEU A 42 35.41 2.25 -10.24
CA LEU A 42 35.38 2.98 -8.98
C LEU A 42 36.31 2.40 -7.92
N ALA A 43 36.64 1.08 -8.00
CA ALA A 43 37.44 0.38 -7.02
C ALA A 43 38.22 -0.76 -7.64
N LYS A 44 39.40 -1.03 -7.09
CA LYS A 44 40.16 -2.23 -7.44
C LYS A 44 39.50 -3.45 -6.76
N LEU A 45 38.76 -4.23 -7.55
CA LEU A 45 38.08 -5.43 -7.09
C LEU A 45 38.78 -6.71 -7.56
N PRO A 46 38.68 -7.83 -6.80
CA PRO A 46 39.26 -9.10 -7.19
C PRO A 46 38.65 -9.63 -8.50
N GLU A 47 39.44 -10.50 -9.17
CA GLU A 47 39.02 -11.19 -10.38
C GLU A 47 39.30 -12.70 -10.25
N PRO A 48 38.26 -13.55 -10.22
CA PRO A 48 36.83 -13.20 -10.27
C PRO A 48 36.34 -12.52 -8.99
N MET A 49 35.28 -11.68 -9.12
CA MET A 49 34.61 -11.08 -7.96
C MET A 49 33.71 -12.14 -7.30
N PRO A 50 33.90 -12.45 -6.02
CA PRO A 50 33.08 -13.45 -5.34
C PRO A 50 31.68 -12.90 -5.13
N ALA A 51 30.64 -13.66 -5.60
CA ALA A 51 29.25 -13.28 -5.40
C ALA A 51 28.82 -13.43 -3.93
N ARG A 52 28.08 -12.46 -3.42
CA ARG A 52 27.50 -12.43 -2.05
C ARG A 52 28.53 -12.47 -0.93
N GLN A 53 29.76 -12.04 -1.21
CA GLN A 53 30.79 -11.84 -0.22
C GLN A 53 31.18 -10.36 -0.14
N ALA A 54 31.36 -9.86 1.07
CA ALA A 54 31.79 -8.50 1.30
C ALA A 54 33.26 -8.36 1.03
N VAL A 55 33.66 -7.46 0.15
CA VAL A 55 35.02 -7.14 -0.19
C VAL A 55 35.34 -5.71 0.23
N LEU A 56 36.29 -5.50 1.13
CA LEU A 56 36.77 -4.17 1.48
C LEU A 56 37.56 -3.59 0.33
N ALA A 57 37.20 -2.43 -0.17
CA ALA A 57 37.84 -1.77 -1.28
C ALA A 57 37.90 -0.25 -1.12
N ARG A 58 38.93 0.37 -1.64
CA ARG A 58 39.07 1.82 -1.70
C ARG A 58 38.38 2.33 -2.94
N LEU A 59 37.36 3.19 -2.72
CA LEU A 59 36.66 3.89 -3.78
C LEU A 59 37.47 5.10 -4.23
N ALA A 60 37.57 5.31 -5.53
CA ALA A 60 38.15 6.49 -6.13
C ALA A 60 37.33 6.99 -7.31
N HIS A 61 37.45 8.28 -7.59
CA HIS A 61 36.79 8.87 -8.76
C HIS A 61 37.41 8.29 -10.05
N PRO A 62 36.59 7.83 -11.03
CA PRO A 62 37.09 7.05 -12.15
C PRO A 62 38.09 7.79 -13.06
N GLU A 63 37.99 9.11 -13.17
CA GLU A 63 38.87 9.94 -14.02
C GLU A 63 39.99 10.58 -13.22
N SER A 64 39.66 11.28 -12.10
CA SER A 64 40.69 12.02 -11.34
C SER A 64 41.49 11.13 -10.39
N GLN A 65 41.07 9.89 -10.16
CA GLN A 65 41.67 8.94 -9.18
C GLN A 65 41.71 9.49 -7.76
N GLN A 66 40.96 10.57 -7.48
CA GLN A 66 40.82 11.13 -6.13
C GLN A 66 40.18 10.09 -5.22
N PRO A 67 40.76 9.78 -4.05
CA PRO A 67 40.17 8.87 -3.08
C PRO A 67 38.79 9.42 -2.61
N LEU A 68 37.79 8.55 -2.58
CA LEU A 68 36.43 8.88 -2.11
C LEU A 68 36.18 8.27 -0.73
N ASP A 69 36.36 6.94 -0.60
CA ASP A 69 36.04 6.22 0.62
C ASP A 69 36.79 4.87 0.69
N GLU A 70 36.69 4.23 1.83
CA GLU A 70 36.96 2.81 2.01
C GLU A 70 35.63 2.11 2.35
N ALA A 71 35.11 1.31 1.39
CA ALA A 71 33.76 0.79 1.41
C ALA A 71 33.73 -0.74 1.30
N LEU A 72 32.67 -1.37 1.82
CA LEU A 72 32.38 -2.76 1.52
C LEU A 72 31.61 -2.85 0.19
N VAL A 73 32.12 -3.67 -0.72
CA VAL A 73 31.52 -3.92 -2.03
C VAL A 73 30.95 -5.33 -2.04
N LEU A 74 29.65 -5.42 -2.36
CA LEU A 74 28.96 -6.69 -2.54
C LEU A 74 28.48 -6.82 -3.99
N PHE A 75 28.71 -8.01 -4.56
CA PHE A 75 28.24 -8.36 -5.89
C PHE A 75 27.16 -9.45 -5.81
N PHE A 76 26.05 -9.23 -6.49
CA PHE A 76 24.98 -10.19 -6.65
C PHE A 76 24.83 -10.49 -8.14
N GLN A 77 25.28 -11.68 -8.51
CA GLN A 77 25.22 -12.14 -9.90
C GLN A 77 23.79 -12.47 -10.31
N GLY A 78 23.35 -11.95 -11.44
CA GLY A 78 22.08 -12.32 -12.05
C GLY A 78 22.02 -13.81 -12.45
N PRO A 79 20.83 -14.44 -12.44
CA PRO A 79 19.52 -13.92 -12.03
C PRO A 79 19.28 -13.91 -10.52
N ALA A 80 20.25 -14.35 -9.70
CA ALA A 80 20.10 -14.47 -8.25
C ALA A 80 20.37 -13.14 -7.51
N SER A 81 19.76 -12.04 -7.97
CA SER A 81 19.83 -10.70 -7.41
C SER A 81 18.40 -10.16 -7.14
N PHE A 82 18.29 -8.93 -6.64
CA PHE A 82 17.00 -8.29 -6.42
C PHE A 82 16.28 -8.01 -7.74
N THR A 83 16.95 -7.40 -8.71
CA THR A 83 16.37 -7.06 -10.01
C THR A 83 16.32 -8.24 -10.99
N GLY A 84 17.15 -9.27 -10.77
CA GLY A 84 17.42 -10.33 -11.75
C GLY A 84 18.59 -10.03 -12.66
N GLU A 85 19.12 -8.81 -12.65
CA GLU A 85 20.35 -8.39 -13.34
C GLU A 85 21.55 -8.57 -12.41
N ASP A 86 22.75 -8.29 -12.90
CA ASP A 86 23.92 -8.10 -12.04
C ASP A 86 23.72 -6.86 -11.18
N VAL A 87 23.90 -6.99 -9.87
CA VAL A 87 23.76 -5.89 -8.91
C VAL A 87 25.05 -5.76 -8.11
N VAL A 88 25.51 -4.51 -7.95
CA VAL A 88 26.61 -4.17 -7.05
C VAL A 88 26.13 -3.19 -6.00
N GLU A 89 26.43 -3.44 -4.75
CA GLU A 89 26.23 -2.52 -3.64
C GLU A 89 27.56 -2.00 -3.12
N LEU A 90 27.66 -0.67 -3.04
CA LEU A 90 28.77 0.04 -2.43
C LEU A 90 28.30 0.55 -1.07
N GLN A 91 28.72 -0.09 0.02
CA GLN A 91 28.37 0.29 1.38
C GLN A 91 29.45 1.26 1.89
N CYS A 92 29.16 2.54 1.82
CA CYS A 92 30.06 3.64 2.14
C CYS A 92 29.58 4.44 3.36
N HIS A 93 30.34 5.44 3.81
CA HIS A 93 29.91 6.34 4.86
C HIS A 93 28.72 7.22 4.40
N GLY A 94 27.76 7.44 5.30
CA GLY A 94 26.46 8.05 5.00
C GLY A 94 26.39 9.57 5.16
N GLY A 95 27.52 10.28 4.96
CA GLY A 95 27.50 11.75 4.94
C GLY A 95 26.83 12.30 3.68
N ILE A 96 25.97 13.33 3.79
CA ILE A 96 25.21 13.89 2.66
C ILE A 96 26.11 14.17 1.46
N LYS A 97 27.14 14.98 1.66
CA LYS A 97 28.06 15.37 0.58
C LYS A 97 28.88 14.21 0.05
N HIS A 98 29.18 13.25 0.93
CA HIS A 98 29.92 12.05 0.59
C HIS A 98 29.12 11.15 -0.35
N VAL A 99 27.85 10.87 -0.03
CA VAL A 99 26.96 10.08 -0.86
C VAL A 99 26.77 10.73 -2.23
N GLU A 100 26.62 12.06 -2.30
CA GLU A 100 26.57 12.79 -3.57
C GLU A 100 27.80 12.56 -4.43
N GLN A 101 29.01 12.56 -3.82
CA GLN A 101 30.27 12.33 -4.54
C GLN A 101 30.37 10.89 -5.07
N VAL A 102 29.96 9.88 -4.28
CA VAL A 102 29.93 8.48 -4.73
C VAL A 102 28.94 8.27 -5.88
N LEU A 103 27.74 8.87 -5.80
CA LEU A 103 26.75 8.85 -6.88
C LEU A 103 27.28 9.55 -8.14
N ALA A 104 27.94 10.71 -7.99
CA ALA A 104 28.53 11.43 -9.10
C ALA A 104 29.66 10.62 -9.78
N ALA A 105 30.49 9.94 -8.98
CA ALA A 105 31.55 9.05 -9.49
C ALA A 105 30.96 7.85 -10.26
N ALA A 106 29.88 7.24 -9.74
CA ALA A 106 29.17 6.15 -10.44
C ALA A 106 28.59 6.61 -11.78
N ARG A 107 28.05 7.83 -11.84
CA ARG A 107 27.59 8.45 -13.09
C ARG A 107 28.75 8.71 -14.07
N CYS A 108 29.86 9.23 -13.60
CA CYS A 108 31.06 9.43 -14.38
C CYS A 108 31.61 8.07 -14.89
N ALA A 109 31.47 6.99 -14.14
CA ALA A 109 31.77 5.64 -14.59
C ALA A 109 30.82 5.13 -15.69
N GLY A 110 29.67 5.77 -15.92
CA GLY A 110 28.72 5.45 -16.98
C GLY A 110 27.39 4.87 -16.50
N ALA A 111 27.06 4.98 -15.22
CA ALA A 111 25.74 4.66 -14.72
C ALA A 111 24.76 5.83 -14.92
N ARG A 112 23.49 5.54 -15.13
CA ARG A 112 22.38 6.51 -15.13
C ARG A 112 21.70 6.51 -13.75
N VAL A 113 21.26 7.66 -13.29
CA VAL A 113 20.41 7.72 -12.07
C VAL A 113 19.11 6.97 -12.32
N ALA A 114 18.74 6.14 -11.35
CA ALA A 114 17.49 5.39 -11.39
C ALA A 114 16.27 6.31 -11.24
N GLU A 115 15.21 5.98 -11.95
CA GLU A 115 13.89 6.55 -11.74
C GLU A 115 13.24 6.03 -10.44
N PRO A 116 12.20 6.69 -9.88
CA PRO A 116 11.43 6.15 -8.77
C PRO A 116 10.96 4.72 -9.05
N GLY A 117 11.22 3.79 -8.11
CA GLY A 117 10.80 2.38 -8.22
C GLY A 117 11.48 1.56 -9.32
N GLU A 118 12.49 2.06 -10.01
CA GLU A 118 13.04 1.40 -11.20
C GLU A 118 13.68 0.03 -10.89
N PHE A 119 14.30 -0.15 -9.75
CA PHE A 119 14.83 -1.48 -9.36
C PHE A 119 13.70 -2.50 -9.19
N SER A 120 12.62 -2.14 -8.53
CA SER A 120 11.44 -3.02 -8.38
C SER A 120 10.73 -3.27 -9.69
N ARG A 121 10.63 -2.25 -10.57
CA ARG A 121 10.09 -2.38 -11.92
C ARG A 121 10.89 -3.39 -12.76
N ARG A 122 12.23 -3.34 -12.70
CA ARG A 122 13.11 -4.31 -13.36
C ARG A 122 12.90 -5.71 -12.79
N ALA A 123 12.78 -5.83 -11.46
CA ALA A 123 12.48 -7.10 -10.79
C ALA A 123 11.16 -7.71 -11.28
N VAL A 124 10.11 -6.89 -11.43
CA VAL A 124 8.81 -7.35 -11.97
C VAL A 124 8.93 -7.78 -13.43
N ARG A 125 9.56 -6.98 -14.28
CA ARG A 125 9.74 -7.30 -15.71
C ARG A 125 10.58 -8.55 -15.94
N LEU A 126 11.55 -8.82 -15.07
CA LEU A 126 12.40 -10.01 -15.15
C LEU A 126 11.83 -11.21 -14.36
N GLY A 127 10.58 -11.12 -13.90
CA GLY A 127 9.88 -12.21 -13.21
C GLY A 127 10.47 -12.58 -11.84
N ARG A 128 11.28 -11.69 -11.24
CA ARG A 128 11.85 -11.90 -9.89
C ARG A 128 10.85 -11.56 -8.80
N LEU A 129 9.92 -10.66 -9.09
CA LEU A 129 8.91 -10.16 -8.19
C LEU A 129 7.58 -10.08 -8.95
N SER A 130 6.49 -10.54 -8.37
CA SER A 130 5.16 -10.29 -8.92
C SER A 130 4.69 -8.88 -8.56
N LEU A 131 3.72 -8.35 -9.32
CA LEU A 131 3.31 -6.95 -9.16
C LEU A 131 2.70 -6.68 -7.78
N GLU A 132 1.84 -7.59 -7.28
CA GLU A 132 1.23 -7.45 -5.94
C GLU A 132 2.28 -7.50 -4.81
N ARG A 133 3.37 -8.24 -5.00
CA ARG A 133 4.49 -8.26 -4.04
C ARG A 133 5.33 -6.99 -4.11
N ALA A 134 5.48 -6.40 -5.31
CA ALA A 134 6.11 -5.09 -5.44
C ALA A 134 5.29 -4.01 -4.71
N GLU A 135 3.96 -3.98 -4.90
CA GLU A 135 3.07 -3.08 -4.17
C GLU A 135 3.18 -3.29 -2.64
N ALA A 136 3.23 -4.54 -2.18
CA ALA A 136 3.41 -4.88 -0.76
C ALA A 136 4.76 -4.41 -0.20
N LEU A 137 5.81 -4.35 -1.02
CA LEU A 137 7.11 -3.80 -0.60
C LEU A 137 7.03 -2.32 -0.26
N LEU A 138 6.23 -1.54 -0.99
CA LEU A 138 5.96 -0.14 -0.68
C LEU A 138 5.15 -0.01 0.61
N ASP A 139 4.10 -0.84 0.77
CA ASP A 139 3.26 -0.85 1.98
C ASP A 139 4.08 -1.20 3.23
N LEU A 140 5.02 -2.15 3.12
CA LEU A 140 5.89 -2.56 4.22
C LEU A 140 6.77 -1.40 4.73
N VAL A 141 7.25 -0.54 3.82
CA VAL A 141 8.10 0.61 4.17
C VAL A 141 7.30 1.74 4.80
N ASN A 142 6.04 1.89 4.37
CA ASN A 142 5.14 2.95 4.83
C ASN A 142 4.21 2.52 5.98
N ALA A 143 4.34 1.28 6.46
CA ALA A 143 3.50 0.79 7.54
C ALA A 143 3.77 1.54 8.85
N GLU A 144 2.75 2.15 9.42
CA GLU A 144 2.82 2.96 10.64
C GLU A 144 2.30 2.21 11.89
N THR A 145 1.62 1.06 11.69
CA THR A 145 1.10 0.23 12.77
C THR A 145 1.54 -1.21 12.61
N ASP A 146 1.56 -1.97 13.73
CA ASP A 146 1.91 -3.39 13.69
C ASP A 146 0.94 -4.19 12.81
N ALA A 147 -0.34 -3.82 12.78
CA ALA A 147 -1.34 -4.48 11.94
C ALA A 147 -1.12 -4.19 10.44
N ALA A 148 -0.82 -2.93 10.08
CA ALA A 148 -0.44 -2.56 8.71
C ALA A 148 0.83 -3.29 8.26
N LEU A 149 1.85 -3.32 9.13
CA LEU A 149 3.10 -4.05 8.88
C LEU A 149 2.87 -5.55 8.69
N SER A 150 2.01 -6.16 9.51
CA SER A 150 1.65 -7.57 9.40
C SER A 150 0.93 -7.87 8.08
N ALA A 151 -0.03 -7.04 7.67
CA ALA A 151 -0.73 -7.18 6.40
C ALA A 151 0.24 -7.04 5.20
N ALA A 152 1.09 -6.02 5.19
CA ALA A 152 2.09 -5.82 4.15
C ALA A 152 3.08 -6.98 4.05
N ARG A 153 3.53 -7.51 5.21
CA ARG A 153 4.41 -8.68 5.29
C ARG A 153 3.74 -9.94 4.74
N SER A 154 2.48 -10.20 5.07
CA SER A 154 1.69 -11.32 4.55
C SER A 154 1.58 -11.26 3.03
N GLN A 155 1.29 -10.08 2.47
CA GLN A 155 1.23 -9.88 1.01
C GLN A 155 2.61 -10.05 0.37
N LEU A 156 3.68 -9.48 0.94
CA LEU A 156 5.04 -9.65 0.43
C LEU A 156 5.46 -11.12 0.39
N LEU A 157 5.00 -11.93 1.33
CA LEU A 157 5.18 -13.38 1.35
C LEU A 157 4.26 -14.12 0.35
N GLY A 158 3.44 -13.39 -0.42
CA GLY A 158 2.64 -13.91 -1.53
C GLY A 158 1.28 -14.46 -1.13
N ALA A 159 0.69 -14.06 0.00
CA ALA A 159 -0.61 -14.56 0.43
C ALA A 159 -1.73 -14.23 -0.58
N VAL A 160 -1.78 -12.99 -1.07
CA VAL A 160 -2.74 -12.57 -2.11
C VAL A 160 -2.47 -13.29 -3.43
N GLY A 161 -1.18 -13.34 -3.86
CA GLY A 161 -0.80 -14.00 -5.10
C GLY A 161 -1.26 -15.46 -5.14
N ARG A 162 -0.98 -16.25 -4.10
CA ARG A 162 -1.42 -17.65 -4.01
C ARG A 162 -2.94 -17.81 -4.09
N ALA A 163 -3.69 -17.02 -3.30
CA ALA A 163 -5.15 -17.09 -3.30
C ALA A 163 -5.76 -16.78 -4.68
N VAL A 164 -5.18 -15.81 -5.38
CA VAL A 164 -5.62 -15.41 -6.72
C VAL A 164 -5.18 -16.42 -7.77
N GLU A 165 -3.98 -16.98 -7.67
CA GLU A 165 -3.48 -18.02 -8.60
C GLU A 165 -4.28 -19.31 -8.51
N GLU A 166 -4.71 -19.73 -7.29
CA GLU A 166 -5.60 -20.87 -7.09
C GLU A 166 -6.96 -20.64 -7.79
N LEU A 167 -7.53 -19.45 -7.68
CA LEU A 167 -8.77 -19.09 -8.36
C LEU A 167 -8.59 -19.03 -9.89
N ALA A 168 -7.49 -18.45 -10.36
CA ALA A 168 -7.17 -18.37 -11.78
C ALA A 168 -6.98 -19.76 -12.40
N ALA A 169 -6.29 -20.66 -11.69
CA ALA A 169 -6.14 -22.06 -12.15
C ALA A 169 -7.49 -22.77 -12.27
N SER A 170 -8.37 -22.67 -11.24
CA SER A 170 -9.70 -23.25 -11.27
C SER A 170 -10.59 -22.66 -12.38
N ALA A 171 -10.45 -21.36 -12.67
CA ALA A 171 -11.15 -20.72 -13.79
C ALA A 171 -10.63 -21.19 -15.15
N GLN A 172 -9.32 -21.40 -15.29
CA GLN A 172 -8.72 -21.92 -16.50
C GLN A 172 -9.10 -23.38 -16.76
N GLU A 173 -9.17 -24.23 -15.71
CA GLU A 173 -9.67 -25.60 -15.82
C GLU A 173 -11.11 -25.62 -16.32
N LEU A 174 -12.00 -24.81 -15.71
CA LEU A 174 -13.39 -24.71 -16.13
C LEU A 174 -13.53 -24.21 -17.57
N ARG A 175 -12.70 -23.26 -17.97
CA ARG A 175 -12.65 -22.76 -19.35
C ARG A 175 -12.20 -23.85 -20.33
N ALA A 176 -11.17 -24.61 -20.01
CA ALA A 176 -10.67 -25.69 -20.85
C ALA A 176 -11.72 -26.78 -21.07
N GLU A 177 -12.54 -27.09 -20.07
CA GLU A 177 -13.66 -28.03 -20.22
C GLU A 177 -14.75 -27.49 -21.15
N VAL A 178 -15.06 -26.19 -21.08
CA VAL A 178 -16.00 -25.53 -22.00
C VAL A 178 -15.44 -25.55 -23.43
N GLU A 179 -14.15 -25.24 -23.62
CA GLU A 179 -13.49 -25.30 -24.94
C GLU A 179 -13.48 -26.73 -25.49
N ALA A 180 -13.19 -27.74 -24.67
CA ALA A 180 -13.24 -29.14 -25.06
C ALA A 180 -14.65 -29.58 -25.48
N ALA A 181 -15.69 -29.13 -24.78
CA ALA A 181 -17.09 -29.42 -25.15
C ALA A 181 -17.52 -28.73 -26.44
N LEU A 182 -16.90 -27.60 -26.82
CA LEU A 182 -17.11 -26.95 -28.12
C LEU A 182 -16.44 -27.68 -29.24
N ASP A 183 -15.21 -28.19 -29.04
CA ASP A 183 -14.43 -28.88 -30.07
C ASP A 183 -14.91 -30.31 -30.28
N PHE A 184 -15.45 -30.97 -29.24
CA PHE A 184 -15.91 -32.36 -29.27
C PHE A 184 -17.34 -32.50 -28.71
N PRO A 185 -18.36 -32.01 -29.43
CA PRO A 185 -19.74 -31.99 -28.94
C PRO A 185 -20.37 -33.40 -28.74
N ASP A 186 -19.83 -34.41 -29.36
CA ASP A 186 -20.27 -35.81 -29.21
C ASP A 186 -19.71 -36.49 -27.93
N ASP A 187 -18.61 -36.01 -27.39
CA ASP A 187 -18.04 -36.43 -26.12
C ASP A 187 -18.62 -35.53 -25.03
N ALA A 188 -19.73 -35.92 -24.42
CA ALA A 188 -20.53 -35.14 -23.51
C ALA A 188 -19.66 -34.44 -22.43
N GLY A 189 -19.57 -33.12 -22.54
CA GLY A 189 -18.99 -32.27 -21.51
C GLY A 189 -19.81 -32.27 -20.20
N GLU A 190 -19.37 -31.54 -19.17
CA GLU A 190 -20.11 -31.45 -17.92
C GLU A 190 -21.53 -30.88 -18.13
N PRO A 191 -22.52 -31.38 -17.37
CA PRO A 191 -23.88 -30.84 -17.41
C PRO A 191 -23.87 -29.33 -17.11
N PRO A 192 -24.70 -28.50 -17.76
CA PRO A 192 -24.74 -27.06 -17.55
C PRO A 192 -24.89 -26.63 -16.08
N ASN A 193 -25.63 -27.40 -15.28
CA ASN A 193 -25.80 -27.13 -13.85
C ASN A 193 -24.49 -27.21 -13.08
N ARG A 194 -23.60 -28.13 -13.43
CA ARG A 194 -22.31 -28.31 -12.78
C ARG A 194 -21.33 -27.18 -13.13
N LEU A 195 -21.36 -26.73 -14.39
CA LEU A 195 -20.63 -25.55 -14.84
C LEU A 195 -21.11 -24.30 -14.08
N ALA A 196 -22.45 -24.13 -13.93
CA ALA A 196 -23.03 -23.04 -13.17
C ALA A 196 -22.59 -23.02 -11.70
N GLU A 197 -22.61 -24.18 -11.03
CA GLU A 197 -22.18 -24.31 -9.62
C GLU A 197 -20.71 -23.93 -9.45
N ARG A 198 -19.83 -24.39 -10.34
CA ARG A 198 -18.39 -24.09 -10.30
C ARG A 198 -18.11 -22.60 -10.56
N ALA A 199 -18.78 -22.01 -11.54
CA ALA A 199 -18.68 -20.58 -11.83
C ALA A 199 -19.20 -19.72 -10.65
N LEU A 200 -20.31 -20.14 -10.04
CA LEU A 200 -20.85 -19.47 -8.84
C LEU A 200 -19.89 -19.57 -7.66
N HIS A 201 -19.24 -20.73 -7.48
CA HIS A 201 -18.22 -20.90 -6.44
C HIS A 201 -17.04 -19.94 -6.66
N LEU A 202 -16.53 -19.81 -7.90
CA LEU A 202 -15.48 -18.85 -8.23
C LEU A 202 -15.91 -17.41 -7.93
N ALA A 203 -17.14 -17.03 -8.30
CA ALA A 203 -17.69 -15.71 -7.99
C ALA A 203 -17.74 -15.45 -6.47
N ALA A 204 -18.23 -16.42 -5.70
CA ALA A 204 -18.33 -16.33 -4.24
C ALA A 204 -16.95 -16.16 -3.58
N ARG A 205 -15.94 -16.93 -4.02
CA ARG A 205 -14.57 -16.83 -3.51
C ARG A 205 -13.94 -15.47 -3.82
N CYS A 206 -14.18 -14.91 -5.02
CA CYS A 206 -13.75 -13.56 -5.35
C CYS A 206 -14.43 -12.51 -4.45
N GLN A 207 -15.72 -12.68 -4.15
CA GLN A 207 -16.47 -11.80 -3.26
C GLN A 207 -15.98 -11.86 -1.80
N GLU A 208 -15.62 -13.05 -1.31
CA GLU A 208 -15.03 -13.22 0.03
C GLU A 208 -13.71 -12.42 0.15
N LEU A 209 -12.82 -12.53 -0.83
CA LEU A 209 -11.59 -11.73 -0.86
C LEU A 209 -11.91 -10.23 -0.95
N LEU A 210 -12.84 -9.84 -1.81
CA LEU A 210 -13.27 -8.45 -1.98
C LEU A 210 -13.84 -7.85 -0.69
N ALA A 211 -14.58 -8.64 0.10
CA ALA A 211 -15.15 -8.20 1.38
C ALA A 211 -14.06 -7.72 2.36
N THR A 212 -12.84 -8.23 2.27
CA THR A 212 -11.72 -7.81 3.12
C THR A 212 -11.15 -6.43 2.75
N HIS A 213 -11.48 -5.90 1.55
CA HIS A 213 -10.85 -4.69 1.02
C HIS A 213 -11.06 -3.46 1.89
N ARG A 214 -12.22 -3.29 2.50
CA ARG A 214 -12.51 -2.10 3.33
C ARG A 214 -11.56 -2.03 4.54
N VAL A 215 -11.35 -3.16 5.21
CA VAL A 215 -10.39 -3.27 6.33
C VAL A 215 -8.97 -3.13 5.81
N GLY A 216 -8.62 -3.81 4.73
CA GLY A 216 -7.27 -3.75 4.15
C GLY A 216 -6.89 -2.34 3.70
N ARG A 217 -7.80 -1.60 3.07
CA ARG A 217 -7.59 -0.20 2.72
C ARG A 217 -7.35 0.67 3.96
N ALA A 218 -8.14 0.46 5.01
CA ALA A 218 -7.97 1.21 6.26
C ALA A 218 -6.62 0.91 6.95
N LEU A 219 -6.16 -0.34 6.93
CA LEU A 219 -4.83 -0.71 7.42
C LEU A 219 -3.71 -0.02 6.64
N ARG A 220 -3.84 0.06 5.31
CA ARG A 220 -2.82 0.63 4.42
C ARG A 220 -2.81 2.15 4.38
N GLU A 221 -3.99 2.78 4.21
CA GLU A 221 -4.12 4.24 3.99
C GLU A 221 -4.35 4.99 5.29
N GLY A 222 -4.69 4.28 6.35
CA GLY A 222 -5.19 4.87 7.58
C GLY A 222 -6.63 5.37 7.44
N ALA A 223 -7.10 6.08 8.45
CA ALA A 223 -8.42 6.69 8.46
C ALA A 223 -8.35 8.13 8.97
N ARG A 224 -9.13 9.02 8.36
CA ARG A 224 -9.26 10.40 8.83
C ARG A 224 -10.54 10.53 9.64
N VAL A 225 -10.40 10.95 10.91
CA VAL A 225 -11.47 11.11 11.88
C VAL A 225 -11.60 12.59 12.24
N VAL A 226 -12.71 13.22 11.89
CA VAL A 226 -12.90 14.65 12.10
C VAL A 226 -13.90 14.89 13.23
N LEU A 227 -13.46 15.63 14.25
CA LEU A 227 -14.31 16.05 15.38
C LEU A 227 -14.97 17.40 15.07
N ALA A 228 -16.30 17.42 14.99
CA ALA A 228 -17.11 18.61 14.79
C ALA A 228 -18.15 18.73 15.90
N GLY A 229 -18.81 19.86 16.03
CA GLY A 229 -19.85 20.09 17.04
C GLY A 229 -19.92 21.53 17.54
N ALA A 230 -20.84 21.79 18.47
CA ALA A 230 -21.09 23.11 19.02
C ALA A 230 -19.84 23.71 19.73
N PRO A 231 -19.73 25.03 19.83
CA PRO A 231 -18.75 25.67 20.71
C PRO A 231 -18.90 25.11 22.13
N ASN A 232 -17.76 24.96 22.82
CA ASN A 232 -17.67 24.45 24.20
C ASN A 232 -18.19 23.02 24.46
N ALA A 233 -18.53 22.23 23.43
CA ALA A 233 -18.87 20.83 23.57
C ALA A 233 -17.70 19.95 24.04
N GLY A 234 -16.48 20.48 24.09
CA GLY A 234 -15.28 19.77 24.56
C GLY A 234 -14.57 18.97 23.46
N LYS A 235 -14.67 19.42 22.20
CA LYS A 235 -13.97 18.80 21.07
C LYS A 235 -12.47 18.68 21.28
N SER A 236 -11.79 19.76 21.61
CA SER A 236 -10.34 19.78 21.85
C SER A 236 -9.94 18.96 23.08
N SER A 237 -10.80 18.89 24.11
CA SER A 237 -10.57 18.00 25.25
C SER A 237 -10.70 16.54 24.86
N LEU A 238 -11.68 16.20 24.03
CA LEU A 238 -11.89 14.84 23.50
C LEU A 238 -10.77 14.43 22.54
N PHE A 239 -10.34 15.37 21.68
CA PHE A 239 -9.17 15.19 20.82
C PHE A 239 -7.92 14.85 21.65
N ASN A 240 -7.61 15.65 22.68
CA ASN A 240 -6.46 15.43 23.56
C ASN A 240 -6.57 14.11 24.36
N ALA A 241 -7.77 13.73 24.78
CA ALA A 241 -7.99 12.47 25.48
C ALA A 241 -7.76 11.25 24.56
N LEU A 242 -8.23 11.32 23.32
CA LEU A 242 -7.98 10.27 22.32
C LEU A 242 -6.51 10.21 21.90
N ALA A 243 -5.85 11.38 21.73
CA ALA A 243 -4.45 11.47 21.33
C ALA A 243 -3.46 11.12 22.46
N GLY A 244 -3.81 11.40 23.72
CA GLY A 244 -2.91 11.23 24.86
C GLY A 244 -2.87 9.81 25.43
N GLU A 245 -3.89 9.00 25.24
CA GLU A 245 -3.95 7.61 25.73
C GLU A 245 -3.42 6.59 24.69
N GLU A 246 -3.41 6.97 23.42
CA GLU A 246 -2.89 6.13 22.35
C GLU A 246 -1.42 6.46 22.05
N ARG A 247 -0.67 5.49 21.54
CA ARG A 247 0.69 5.73 21.04
C ARG A 247 0.61 6.74 19.90
N ALA A 248 0.98 8.00 20.19
CA ALA A 248 1.19 8.98 19.13
C ALA A 248 2.19 8.40 18.12
N ILE A 249 1.77 8.27 16.87
CA ILE A 249 2.69 7.92 15.78
C ILE A 249 3.56 9.16 15.61
N VAL A 250 4.82 9.06 16.02
CA VAL A 250 5.75 10.22 16.08
C VAL A 250 6.06 10.62 14.63
N ASP A 251 5.66 11.83 14.28
CA ASP A 251 6.14 12.49 13.06
C ASP A 251 7.50 13.13 13.40
N GLU A 252 8.58 12.70 12.77
CA GLU A 252 9.95 13.18 13.03
C GLU A 252 10.24 14.58 12.47
N ASP A 253 9.27 15.25 11.84
CA ASP A 253 9.47 16.62 11.32
C ASP A 253 9.12 17.69 12.36
N PRO A 254 10.13 18.30 13.02
CA PRO A 254 9.91 19.40 13.95
C PRO A 254 9.60 20.68 13.18
N GLY A 255 8.33 21.01 13.02
CA GLY A 255 7.95 22.29 12.41
C GLY A 255 6.55 22.40 11.83
N THR A 256 5.81 21.33 11.65
CA THR A 256 4.48 21.33 10.99
C THR A 256 3.29 21.56 11.93
N THR A 257 3.49 21.63 13.24
CA THR A 257 2.44 21.64 14.28
C THR A 257 1.83 23.01 14.59
N ARG A 258 1.99 24.05 13.74
CA ARG A 258 1.55 25.42 14.14
C ARG A 258 0.15 25.84 13.69
N ASP A 259 -0.54 25.14 12.78
CA ASP A 259 -1.80 25.65 12.21
C ASP A 259 -2.98 24.69 12.15
N CYS A 260 -2.86 23.40 12.49
CA CYS A 260 -3.97 22.47 12.59
C CYS A 260 -3.77 21.54 13.78
N LEU A 261 -4.82 21.38 14.61
CA LEU A 261 -4.82 20.35 15.64
C LEU A 261 -5.08 19.00 14.93
N GLU A 262 -4.02 18.43 14.38
CA GLU A 262 -3.99 17.07 13.85
C GLU A 262 -3.10 16.20 14.73
N ALA A 263 -3.55 14.98 15.01
CA ALA A 263 -2.74 13.98 15.69
C ALA A 263 -2.88 12.65 14.98
N ARG A 264 -1.76 11.95 14.82
CA ARG A 264 -1.73 10.57 14.30
C ARG A 264 -1.68 9.60 15.46
N VAL A 265 -2.65 8.69 15.50
CA VAL A 265 -2.81 7.73 16.60
C VAL A 265 -3.08 6.34 16.04
N ASP A 266 -2.62 5.31 16.74
CA ASP A 266 -2.99 3.94 16.44
C ASP A 266 -4.30 3.58 17.15
N LEU A 267 -5.41 3.53 16.41
CA LEU A 267 -6.67 3.04 16.91
C LEU A 267 -6.86 1.57 16.49
N GLY A 268 -6.57 0.64 17.40
CA GLY A 268 -6.80 -0.79 17.20
C GLY A 268 -6.12 -1.37 15.94
N GLY A 269 -4.91 -0.92 15.64
CA GLY A 269 -4.09 -1.34 14.51
C GLY A 269 -4.31 -0.53 13.22
N ILE A 270 -5.15 0.51 13.24
CA ILE A 270 -5.36 1.42 12.11
C ILE A 270 -4.77 2.79 12.46
N ALA A 271 -3.87 3.30 11.61
CA ALA A 271 -3.32 4.64 11.73
C ALA A 271 -4.44 5.67 11.47
N CYS A 272 -4.91 6.34 12.52
CA CYS A 272 -5.96 7.33 12.42
C CYS A 272 -5.39 8.75 12.54
N THR A 273 -5.75 9.63 11.59
CA THR A 273 -5.50 11.07 11.70
C THR A 273 -6.72 11.70 12.34
N LEU A 274 -6.60 12.10 13.61
CA LEU A 274 -7.62 12.88 14.31
C LEU A 274 -7.49 14.35 13.90
N VAL A 275 -8.62 15.00 13.63
CA VAL A 275 -8.67 16.43 13.25
C VAL A 275 -9.69 17.16 14.13
N ASP A 276 -9.26 18.22 14.83
CA ASP A 276 -10.16 19.09 15.57
C ASP A 276 -10.56 20.32 14.74
N THR A 277 -11.83 20.41 14.35
CA THR A 277 -12.36 21.56 13.58
C THR A 277 -12.44 22.84 14.39
N ALA A 278 -12.37 22.83 15.71
CA ALA A 278 -12.35 24.03 16.54
C ALA A 278 -11.03 24.79 16.36
N GLY A 279 -9.90 24.09 16.24
CA GLY A 279 -8.60 24.69 15.96
C GLY A 279 -8.46 25.26 14.54
N LEU A 280 -9.34 24.85 13.61
CA LEU A 280 -9.38 25.38 12.23
C LEU A 280 -10.11 26.73 12.13
N ARG A 281 -10.92 27.11 13.15
CA ARG A 281 -11.58 28.40 13.23
C ARG A 281 -10.62 29.37 13.94
N GLY A 282 -9.79 30.07 13.16
CA GLY A 282 -8.90 31.10 13.71
C GLY A 282 -9.68 32.19 14.47
N GLU A 283 -9.15 32.69 15.56
CA GLU A 283 -9.65 33.90 16.23
C GLU A 283 -9.38 35.12 15.34
N GLY A 284 -10.39 35.59 14.59
CA GLY A 284 -10.27 36.77 13.76
C GLY A 284 -11.52 37.04 12.93
N ALA A 285 -12.00 38.28 12.92
CA ALA A 285 -13.18 38.69 12.15
C ALA A 285 -12.89 38.70 10.62
N GLY A 286 -13.77 38.17 9.81
CA GLY A 286 -13.81 38.33 8.36
C GLY A 286 -13.16 37.23 7.54
N ARG A 287 -12.14 37.56 6.70
CA ARG A 287 -11.53 36.63 5.73
C ARG A 287 -10.86 35.38 6.34
N VAL A 288 -10.41 35.45 7.58
CA VAL A 288 -9.76 34.34 8.29
C VAL A 288 -10.79 33.31 8.71
N GLU A 289 -11.96 33.76 9.15
CA GLU A 289 -13.07 32.89 9.55
C GLU A 289 -13.66 32.13 8.35
N LEU A 290 -13.82 32.78 7.20
CA LEU A 290 -14.28 32.13 5.96
C LEU A 290 -13.32 31.03 5.51
N ARG A 291 -12.00 31.27 5.52
CA ARG A 291 -10.99 30.26 5.19
C ARG A 291 -10.97 29.10 6.19
N GLY A 292 -11.19 29.36 7.47
CA GLY A 292 -11.35 28.32 8.49
C GLY A 292 -12.55 27.42 8.25
N MET A 293 -13.67 28.02 7.85
CA MET A 293 -14.89 27.27 7.49
C MET A 293 -14.71 26.41 6.22
N GLU A 294 -14.05 26.95 5.18
CA GLU A 294 -13.74 26.21 3.95
C GLU A 294 -12.82 25.02 4.23
N ARG A 295 -11.78 25.21 5.05
CA ARG A 295 -10.88 24.13 5.49
C ARG A 295 -11.64 23.06 6.28
N ALA A 296 -12.43 23.46 7.28
CA ALA A 296 -13.23 22.50 8.06
C ALA A 296 -14.19 21.69 7.18
N ARG A 297 -14.78 22.32 6.17
CA ARG A 297 -15.65 21.61 5.20
C ARG A 297 -14.86 20.62 4.35
N ALA A 298 -13.72 21.01 3.81
CA ALA A 298 -12.85 20.13 3.05
C ALA A 298 -12.36 18.93 3.89
N GLU A 299 -12.06 19.13 5.19
CA GLU A 299 -11.72 18.06 6.10
C GLU A 299 -12.87 17.09 6.32
N LEU A 300 -14.09 17.60 6.49
CA LEU A 300 -15.28 16.78 6.63
C LEU A 300 -15.57 15.94 5.36
N GLU A 301 -15.39 16.51 4.18
CA GLU A 301 -15.55 15.80 2.91
C GLU A 301 -14.54 14.64 2.72
N ARG A 302 -13.35 14.76 3.32
CA ARG A 302 -12.28 13.73 3.28
C ARG A 302 -12.36 12.73 4.42
N ALA A 303 -13.20 12.98 5.43
CA ALA A 303 -13.27 12.18 6.62
C ALA A 303 -13.82 10.78 6.32
N ALA A 304 -13.14 9.75 6.82
CA ALA A 304 -13.66 8.37 6.86
C ALA A 304 -14.74 8.25 7.96
N VAL A 305 -14.59 9.01 9.05
CA VAL A 305 -15.55 9.08 10.14
C VAL A 305 -15.75 10.54 10.57
N GLN A 306 -16.98 10.98 10.55
CA GLN A 306 -17.38 12.30 11.06
C GLN A 306 -17.98 12.12 12.46
N VAL A 307 -17.37 12.73 13.48
CA VAL A 307 -17.81 12.67 14.88
C VAL A 307 -18.44 14.00 15.25
N TRP A 308 -19.71 13.94 15.63
CA TRP A 308 -20.41 15.11 16.14
C TRP A 308 -20.44 15.13 17.66
N VAL A 309 -19.74 16.08 18.27
CA VAL A 309 -19.62 16.19 19.72
C VAL A 309 -20.68 17.16 20.26
N THR A 310 -21.50 16.65 21.16
CA THR A 310 -22.49 17.43 21.92
C THR A 310 -22.11 17.49 23.40
N ASP A 311 -22.69 18.44 24.13
CA ASP A 311 -22.52 18.60 25.57
C ASP A 311 -23.72 17.96 26.28
N ALA A 312 -23.51 17.10 27.27
CA ALA A 312 -24.56 16.43 28.05
C ALA A 312 -25.48 17.43 28.79
N THR A 313 -25.02 18.66 29.03
CA THR A 313 -25.80 19.73 29.70
C THR A 313 -26.64 20.56 28.72
N ALA A 314 -26.47 20.37 27.41
CA ALA A 314 -27.22 21.10 26.37
C ALA A 314 -28.29 20.19 25.71
N PRO A 315 -29.29 20.76 25.07
CA PRO A 315 -30.24 19.97 24.27
C PRO A 315 -29.50 19.22 23.15
N LEU A 316 -29.87 17.95 22.91
CA LEU A 316 -29.38 17.19 21.80
C LEU A 316 -29.68 17.91 20.47
N SER A 317 -28.63 18.45 19.86
CA SER A 317 -28.66 18.98 18.51
C SER A 317 -27.59 18.30 17.67
N GLY A 318 -27.98 17.61 16.62
CA GLY A 318 -27.04 16.96 15.71
C GLY A 318 -27.35 17.33 14.27
N PRO A 319 -26.35 17.26 13.36
CA PRO A 319 -26.57 17.42 11.94
C PRO A 319 -27.35 16.23 11.39
N GLN A 320 -28.02 16.43 10.26
CA GLN A 320 -28.57 15.33 9.48
C GLN A 320 -27.45 14.59 8.75
N GLY A 321 -27.53 13.28 8.65
CA GLY A 321 -26.57 12.45 7.92
C GLY A 321 -25.92 11.35 8.78
N ASP A 322 -24.89 10.71 8.22
CA ASP A 322 -24.18 9.58 8.86
C ASP A 322 -23.08 10.06 9.81
N TRP A 323 -23.48 10.73 10.89
CA TRP A 323 -22.57 11.18 11.93
C TRP A 323 -22.51 10.19 13.09
N LEU A 324 -21.31 10.00 13.64
CA LEU A 324 -21.16 9.39 14.95
C LEU A 324 -21.43 10.45 16.03
N VAL A 325 -22.64 10.43 16.60
CA VAL A 325 -23.03 11.40 17.62
C VAL A 325 -22.48 10.97 18.98
N VAL A 326 -21.70 11.86 19.61
CA VAL A 326 -21.02 11.64 20.88
C VAL A 326 -21.46 12.71 21.86
N THR A 327 -21.98 12.28 23.02
CA THR A 327 -22.34 13.16 24.12
C THR A 327 -21.22 13.22 25.14
N ASN A 328 -20.47 14.32 25.14
CA ASN A 328 -19.37 14.54 26.06
C ASN A 328 -19.85 15.13 27.39
N LYS A 329 -18.99 15.10 28.41
CA LYS A 329 -19.26 15.57 29.79
C LYS A 329 -20.32 14.77 30.52
N CYS A 330 -20.43 13.45 30.24
CA CYS A 330 -21.36 12.57 30.95
C CYS A 330 -21.09 12.47 32.46
N ASP A 331 -19.90 12.88 32.93
CA ASP A 331 -19.55 13.04 34.33
C ASP A 331 -20.37 14.15 35.04
N LEU A 332 -20.86 15.15 34.31
CA LEU A 332 -21.71 16.21 34.84
C LEU A 332 -23.19 15.85 34.79
N ARG A 333 -23.64 15.17 33.76
CA ARG A 333 -25.03 14.74 33.56
C ARG A 333 -25.08 13.46 32.73
N PRO A 334 -25.36 12.31 33.33
CA PRO A 334 -25.61 11.07 32.60
C PRO A 334 -26.99 11.06 31.93
N GLY A 335 -27.16 10.29 30.85
CA GLY A 335 -28.46 10.09 30.20
C GLY A 335 -28.76 11.07 29.06
N GLY A 336 -27.73 11.65 28.42
CA GLY A 336 -27.89 12.59 27.30
C GLY A 336 -28.25 11.95 25.96
N GLY A 337 -28.24 10.61 25.85
CA GLY A 337 -28.46 9.88 24.60
C GLY A 337 -27.22 9.82 23.70
N GLY A 338 -27.22 8.91 22.72
CA GLY A 338 -26.06 8.66 21.87
C GLY A 338 -24.93 7.93 22.60
N LEU A 339 -23.70 8.06 22.12
CA LEU A 339 -22.50 7.51 22.75
C LEU A 339 -21.99 8.49 23.81
N GLU A 340 -22.19 8.12 25.09
CA GLU A 340 -21.79 8.95 26.22
C GLU A 340 -20.30 8.80 26.55
N VAL A 341 -19.60 9.92 26.66
CA VAL A 341 -18.17 9.99 27.01
C VAL A 341 -17.87 11.12 27.99
N SER A 342 -16.79 11.01 28.71
CA SER A 342 -16.17 12.11 29.45
C SER A 342 -14.71 12.23 29.09
N ALA A 343 -14.34 13.25 28.35
CA ALA A 343 -12.95 13.55 28.05
C ALA A 343 -12.11 13.86 29.31
N LYS A 344 -12.78 14.23 30.42
CA LYS A 344 -12.11 14.52 31.70
C LYS A 344 -11.76 13.29 32.51
N THR A 345 -12.65 12.30 32.53
CA THR A 345 -12.52 11.10 33.37
C THR A 345 -12.08 9.85 32.60
N GLY A 346 -12.07 9.91 31.26
CA GLY A 346 -11.81 8.76 30.40
C GLY A 346 -13.05 7.86 30.18
N ALA A 347 -14.16 8.09 30.89
CA ALA A 347 -15.35 7.25 30.79
C ALA A 347 -15.89 7.21 29.35
N GLY A 348 -16.16 6.01 28.83
CA GLY A 348 -16.71 5.79 27.50
C GLY A 348 -15.76 5.96 26.33
N LEU A 349 -14.50 6.33 26.52
CA LEU A 349 -13.52 6.49 25.43
C LEU A 349 -13.26 5.18 24.68
N ASP A 350 -13.21 4.04 25.36
CA ASP A 350 -13.04 2.74 24.69
C ASP A 350 -14.21 2.43 23.75
N ARG A 351 -15.44 2.72 24.18
CA ARG A 351 -16.63 2.57 23.33
C ARG A 351 -16.59 3.49 22.12
N LEU A 352 -16.07 4.71 22.31
CA LEU A 352 -15.89 5.66 21.19
C LEU A 352 -14.85 5.14 20.19
N ARG A 353 -13.74 4.59 20.65
CA ARG A 353 -12.73 3.96 19.80
C ARG A 353 -13.31 2.80 19.01
N GLU A 354 -14.05 1.91 19.67
CA GLU A 354 -14.71 0.79 19.00
C GLU A 354 -15.72 1.29 17.94
N ALA A 355 -16.54 2.28 18.26
CA ALA A 355 -17.51 2.84 17.33
C ALA A 355 -16.85 3.52 16.10
N ILE A 356 -15.71 4.19 16.30
CA ILE A 356 -14.90 4.73 15.20
C ILE A 356 -14.37 3.58 14.34
N LEU A 357 -13.79 2.56 14.95
CA LEU A 357 -13.23 1.40 14.24
C LEU A 357 -14.30 0.63 13.46
N GLU A 358 -15.49 0.41 14.02
CA GLU A 358 -16.60 -0.21 13.31
C GLU A 358 -17.00 0.58 12.06
N ARG A 359 -17.04 1.92 12.16
CA ARG A 359 -17.33 2.76 10.98
C ARG A 359 -16.23 2.72 9.94
N VAL A 360 -14.96 2.66 10.35
CA VAL A 360 -13.82 2.55 9.44
C VAL A 360 -13.82 1.17 8.76
N ARG A 361 -13.99 0.09 9.51
CA ARG A 361 -13.97 -1.29 8.99
C ARG A 361 -15.23 -1.66 8.20
N GLY A 362 -16.38 -1.05 8.53
CA GLY A 362 -17.73 -1.42 8.09
C GLY A 362 -18.41 -2.32 9.11
N THR A 363 -19.75 -2.13 9.23
CA THR A 363 -20.59 -2.91 10.15
C THR A 363 -20.52 -4.41 9.80
N GLY A 364 -20.23 -5.25 10.77
CA GLY A 364 -20.22 -6.71 10.62
C GLY A 364 -18.94 -7.34 10.10
N GLN A 365 -17.87 -6.56 9.86
CA GLN A 365 -16.56 -7.12 9.51
C GLN A 365 -15.74 -7.38 10.76
N ALA A 366 -15.36 -8.65 10.95
CA ALA A 366 -14.46 -9.08 12.02
C ALA A 366 -13.09 -8.39 11.91
N ARG A 367 -12.35 -8.31 13.02
CA ARG A 367 -10.92 -7.99 13.01
C ARG A 367 -10.25 -8.95 12.02
N ALA A 368 -9.46 -8.43 11.09
CA ALA A 368 -8.60 -9.29 10.29
C ALA A 368 -7.78 -10.16 11.25
N SER A 369 -8.03 -11.46 11.26
CA SER A 369 -7.29 -12.40 12.09
C SER A 369 -5.87 -12.53 11.55
N SER A 370 -4.91 -12.75 12.43
CA SER A 370 -3.50 -12.98 12.04
C SER A 370 -3.45 -14.19 11.08
N GLY A 371 -3.04 -13.95 9.83
CA GLY A 371 -2.94 -14.99 8.79
C GLY A 371 -4.05 -14.95 7.71
N GLU A 372 -5.07 -14.12 7.85
CA GLU A 372 -6.11 -13.94 6.84
C GLU A 372 -5.60 -13.13 5.63
N VAL A 373 -6.02 -13.52 4.43
CA VAL A 373 -5.68 -12.79 3.20
C VAL A 373 -6.53 -11.54 3.14
N VAL A 374 -5.87 -10.38 3.15
CA VAL A 374 -6.54 -9.08 3.16
C VAL A 374 -6.17 -8.29 1.89
N ILE A 375 -7.17 -7.79 1.19
CA ILE A 375 -6.98 -6.98 -0.03
C ILE A 375 -6.82 -5.51 0.36
N THR A 376 -5.61 -4.96 0.21
CA THR A 376 -5.27 -3.58 0.61
C THR A 376 -5.35 -2.59 -0.55
N HIS A 377 -5.13 -3.04 -1.79
CA HIS A 377 -5.07 -2.18 -2.97
C HIS A 377 -6.41 -2.11 -3.71
N ARG A 378 -6.80 -0.89 -4.10
CA ARG A 378 -8.00 -0.64 -4.90
C ARG A 378 -7.97 -1.38 -6.24
N ARG A 379 -6.80 -1.44 -6.90
CA ARG A 379 -6.61 -2.18 -8.15
C ARG A 379 -7.01 -3.65 -8.01
N HIS A 380 -6.55 -4.31 -6.93
CA HIS A 380 -6.91 -5.70 -6.66
C HIS A 380 -8.41 -5.86 -6.43
N ALA A 381 -9.02 -4.93 -5.68
CA ALA A 381 -10.45 -4.97 -5.42
C ALA A 381 -11.29 -4.79 -6.70
N GLU A 382 -10.91 -3.86 -7.59
CA GLU A 382 -11.56 -3.64 -8.87
C GLU A 382 -11.46 -4.87 -9.78
N LEU A 383 -10.29 -5.50 -9.84
CA LEU A 383 -10.07 -6.72 -10.63
C LEU A 383 -10.83 -7.92 -10.06
N LEU A 384 -10.86 -8.10 -8.73
CA LEU A 384 -11.66 -9.14 -8.08
C LEU A 384 -13.16 -8.93 -8.29
N ALA A 385 -13.64 -7.68 -8.25
CA ALA A 385 -15.04 -7.35 -8.56
C ALA A 385 -15.39 -7.67 -10.02
N SER A 386 -14.49 -7.36 -10.96
CA SER A 386 -14.64 -7.71 -12.38
C SER A 386 -14.69 -9.22 -12.57
N ALA A 387 -13.77 -9.97 -11.94
CA ALA A 387 -13.75 -11.42 -11.99
C ALA A 387 -15.02 -12.04 -11.40
N ALA A 388 -15.45 -11.58 -10.22
CA ALA A 388 -16.69 -12.04 -9.58
C ALA A 388 -17.91 -11.80 -10.48
N GLY A 389 -18.00 -10.62 -11.12
CA GLY A 389 -19.08 -10.30 -12.06
C GLY A 389 -19.08 -11.20 -13.30
N ALA A 390 -17.90 -11.46 -13.88
CA ALA A 390 -17.75 -12.33 -15.04
C ALA A 390 -18.16 -13.78 -14.71
N PHE A 391 -17.70 -14.34 -13.59
CA PHE A 391 -18.09 -15.68 -13.15
C PHE A 391 -19.58 -15.79 -12.78
N ALA A 392 -20.16 -14.73 -12.17
CA ALA A 392 -21.60 -14.70 -11.90
C ALA A 392 -22.42 -14.71 -13.19
N ARG A 393 -22.03 -13.94 -14.22
CA ARG A 393 -22.65 -13.99 -15.55
C ARG A 393 -22.52 -15.37 -16.19
N ALA A 394 -21.33 -15.98 -16.11
CA ALA A 394 -21.12 -17.34 -16.61
C ALA A 394 -22.05 -18.34 -15.93
N ALA A 395 -22.23 -18.25 -14.62
CA ALA A 395 -23.15 -19.11 -13.86
C ALA A 395 -24.62 -18.90 -14.26
N GLU A 396 -25.03 -17.64 -14.41
CA GLU A 396 -26.41 -17.30 -14.80
C GLU A 396 -26.75 -17.75 -16.23
N ASN A 397 -25.75 -17.66 -17.12
CA ASN A 397 -25.89 -17.98 -18.53
C ASN A 397 -25.74 -19.49 -18.84
N ALA A 398 -25.25 -20.29 -17.91
CA ALA A 398 -25.04 -21.73 -18.10
C ALA A 398 -26.35 -22.44 -18.48
N GLY A 399 -26.35 -23.13 -19.62
CA GLY A 399 -27.51 -23.77 -20.19
C GLY A 399 -28.57 -22.86 -20.82
N ARG A 400 -28.33 -21.53 -20.84
CA ARG A 400 -29.26 -20.55 -21.44
C ARG A 400 -28.71 -19.92 -22.72
N VAL A 401 -27.40 -19.87 -22.85
CA VAL A 401 -26.70 -19.30 -24.00
C VAL A 401 -25.73 -20.33 -24.61
N PRO A 402 -25.24 -20.11 -25.84
CA PRO A 402 -24.19 -20.94 -26.42
C PRO A 402 -22.92 -20.97 -25.55
N LEU A 403 -22.22 -22.12 -25.58
CA LEU A 403 -21.01 -22.34 -24.76
C LEU A 403 -19.88 -21.34 -25.05
N GLU A 404 -19.83 -20.81 -26.28
CA GLU A 404 -18.85 -19.77 -26.67
C GLU A 404 -18.96 -18.51 -25.80
N ILE A 405 -20.18 -18.10 -25.46
CA ILE A 405 -20.43 -16.93 -24.61
C ILE A 405 -19.99 -17.25 -23.18
N LEU A 406 -20.26 -18.46 -22.72
CA LEU A 406 -19.79 -18.93 -21.40
C LEU A 406 -18.24 -18.92 -21.34
N GLY A 407 -17.60 -19.44 -22.38
CA GLY A 407 -16.14 -19.42 -22.52
C GLY A 407 -15.55 -18.01 -22.48
N TYR A 408 -16.24 -17.04 -23.09
CA TYR A 408 -15.85 -15.62 -23.04
C TYR A 408 -15.92 -15.04 -21.62
N ASP A 409 -17.03 -15.23 -20.90
CA ASP A 409 -17.19 -14.75 -19.51
C ASP A 409 -16.13 -15.38 -18.58
N LEU A 410 -15.86 -16.69 -18.72
CA LEU A 410 -14.81 -17.38 -17.96
C LEU A 410 -13.41 -16.83 -18.27
N ALA A 411 -13.12 -16.54 -19.55
CA ALA A 411 -11.85 -15.96 -19.97
C ALA A 411 -11.66 -14.53 -19.44
N GLU A 412 -12.73 -13.73 -19.41
CA GLU A 412 -12.72 -12.38 -18.82
C GLU A 412 -12.38 -12.44 -17.32
N GLY A 413 -13.06 -13.32 -16.57
CA GLY A 413 -12.81 -13.53 -15.14
C GLY A 413 -11.37 -14.00 -14.85
N ALA A 414 -10.89 -15.00 -15.60
CA ALA A 414 -9.53 -15.51 -15.45
C ALA A 414 -8.47 -14.43 -15.75
N ARG A 415 -8.67 -13.64 -16.81
CA ARG A 415 -7.77 -12.52 -17.15
C ARG A 415 -7.72 -11.46 -16.06
N ALA A 416 -8.87 -11.12 -15.47
CA ALA A 416 -8.93 -10.16 -14.36
C ALA A 416 -8.13 -10.68 -13.16
N LEU A 417 -8.21 -11.95 -12.81
CA LEU A 417 -7.40 -12.58 -11.76
C LEU A 417 -5.90 -12.53 -12.09
N GLU A 418 -5.51 -12.87 -13.32
CA GLU A 418 -4.12 -12.84 -13.77
C GLU A 418 -3.51 -11.42 -13.68
N GLN A 419 -4.30 -10.38 -13.95
CA GLN A 419 -3.88 -9.00 -13.83
C GLN A 419 -3.61 -8.58 -12.37
N VAL A 420 -4.20 -9.21 -11.37
CA VAL A 420 -3.87 -8.95 -9.96
C VAL A 420 -2.39 -9.19 -9.71
N VAL A 421 -1.86 -10.32 -10.17
CA VAL A 421 -0.45 -10.71 -10.02
C VAL A 421 0.47 -10.06 -11.05
N GLY A 422 -0.07 -9.24 -11.97
CA GLY A 422 0.68 -8.49 -12.97
C GLY A 422 0.87 -9.19 -14.31
N ARG A 423 0.16 -10.30 -14.58
CA ARG A 423 0.21 -10.96 -15.89
C ARG A 423 -0.67 -10.18 -16.89
N GLY A 424 -0.12 -9.87 -18.06
CA GLY A 424 -0.85 -9.14 -19.11
C GLY A 424 -1.11 -7.66 -18.81
N VAL A 425 -0.34 -7.09 -17.88
CA VAL A 425 -0.39 -5.68 -17.52
C VAL A 425 0.49 -4.86 -18.48
N ASP A 426 0.02 -3.70 -18.91
CA ASP A 426 0.76 -2.80 -19.78
C ASP A 426 1.83 -1.97 -19.03
N ASP A 427 2.78 -1.42 -19.80
CA ASP A 427 3.86 -0.61 -19.26
C ASP A 427 3.37 0.69 -18.62
N ALA A 428 2.28 1.29 -19.11
CA ALA A 428 1.72 2.52 -18.59
C ALA A 428 1.20 2.36 -17.16
N LEU A 429 0.58 1.21 -16.86
CA LEU A 429 0.15 0.89 -15.50
C LEU A 429 1.36 0.66 -14.59
N LEU A 430 2.39 -0.05 -15.05
CA LEU A 430 3.63 -0.23 -14.29
C LEU A 430 4.28 1.11 -13.96
N ASP A 431 4.36 2.03 -14.94
CA ASP A 431 4.90 3.37 -14.74
C ASP A 431 4.12 4.15 -13.68
N THR A 432 2.79 4.06 -13.70
CA THR A 432 1.92 4.72 -12.70
C THR A 432 2.13 4.17 -11.30
N ILE A 433 2.29 2.85 -11.15
CA ILE A 433 2.51 2.20 -9.86
C ILE A 433 3.89 2.57 -9.31
N PHE A 434 4.94 2.44 -10.13
CA PHE A 434 6.32 2.63 -9.69
C PHE A 434 6.71 4.10 -9.49
N ALA A 435 6.02 5.06 -10.12
CA ALA A 435 6.21 6.49 -9.86
C ALA A 435 5.97 6.91 -8.39
N ARG A 436 5.27 6.08 -7.62
CA ARG A 436 5.00 6.32 -6.17
C ARG A 436 6.09 5.75 -5.25
N PHE A 437 7.05 5.01 -5.80
CA PHE A 437 8.11 4.41 -5.01
C PHE A 437 9.24 5.40 -4.74
N CYS A 438 10.01 5.14 -3.68
CA CYS A 438 11.23 5.87 -3.44
C CYS A 438 12.29 5.56 -4.52
N ILE A 439 13.15 6.54 -4.82
CA ILE A 439 14.35 6.31 -5.62
C ILE A 439 15.26 5.34 -4.86
N GLY A 440 15.76 4.31 -5.52
CA GLY A 440 16.61 3.29 -4.91
C GLY A 440 15.89 1.98 -4.54
N LYS A 441 14.58 1.92 -4.80
CA LYS A 441 13.76 0.71 -4.69
C LYS A 441 13.16 0.27 -6.00
#